data_0a44a25565f2ce752c820421f53951b0
#
_entry.id   0a44a25565f2ce752c820421f53951b0
#
_cell.length_a   1.000
_cell.length_b   1.000
_cell.length_c   1.000
_cell.angle_alpha   90.00
_cell.angle_beta   90.00
_cell.angle_gamma   90.00
#
_symmetry.space_group_name_H-M   'P 1'
#
loop_
_entity.id
_entity.type
_entity.pdbx_description
1 polymer ?
#
loop_
_entity_poly.entity_id
_entity_poly.type
_entity_poly.pdbx_seq_one_letter_code
_entity_poly.pdbx_strand_id
1 'polypeptide(L)'
;VYLILKKTALGLYIESVGINGKAARLVGLNSTMIKFLTYVICGVLAGIAGIVASSRIYSADANNIGLNLEMDAILAVALGGNFLGGGKFSPIGSVIGAYTIQARTTTLYAMNVKADQLPVYKAIVVIIIVTLQSDVFKKFVANHRSKKVSVAAEGGQK
;
A
#
# COMPACT_ATOMS: atom_id res chain seq x y z
N VAL A 1 7.29 14.83 -3.80
CA VAL A 1 7.09 13.95 -2.62
C VAL A 1 8.30 13.03 -2.39
N TYR A 2 8.73 12.24 -3.40
CA TYR A 2 9.86 11.30 -3.25
C TYR A 2 11.15 11.97 -2.72
N LEU A 3 11.54 13.10 -3.30
CA LEU A 3 12.74 13.84 -2.87
C LEU A 3 12.61 14.35 -1.44
N ILE A 4 11.44 14.83 -1.06
CA ILE A 4 11.17 15.30 0.31
C ILE A 4 11.29 14.13 1.30
N LEU A 5 10.69 13.00 1.00
CA LEU A 5 10.68 11.84 1.89
C LEU A 5 12.03 11.10 1.97
N LYS A 6 12.82 11.07 0.88
CA LYS A 6 14.11 10.35 0.85
C LYS A 6 15.31 11.22 1.22
N LYS A 7 15.25 12.52 0.95
CA LYS A 7 16.41 13.43 1.15
C LYS A 7 16.27 14.38 2.35
N THR A 8 15.13 14.38 3.04
CA THR A 8 14.96 15.22 4.24
C THR A 8 14.79 14.39 5.51
N ALA A 9 15.09 15.02 6.65
CA ALA A 9 14.87 14.42 7.97
C ALA A 9 13.41 14.03 8.22
N LEU A 10 12.45 14.66 7.54
CA LEU A 10 11.02 14.35 7.65
C LEU A 10 10.70 12.89 7.32
N GLY A 11 11.30 12.33 6.28
CA GLY A 11 11.08 10.94 5.92
C GLY A 11 11.57 9.98 6.99
N LEU A 12 12.76 10.26 7.57
CA LEU A 12 13.31 9.48 8.68
C LEU A 12 12.42 9.56 9.93
N TYR A 13 11.88 10.75 10.24
CA TYR A 13 10.99 10.94 11.38
C TYR A 13 9.66 10.22 11.19
N ILE A 14 9.09 10.26 9.98
CA ILE A 14 7.86 9.52 9.64
C ILE A 14 8.08 8.02 9.78
N GLU A 15 9.20 7.50 9.29
CA GLU A 15 9.55 6.08 9.39
C GLU A 15 9.76 5.66 10.86
N SER A 16 10.47 6.45 11.64
CA SER A 16 10.73 6.19 13.06
C SER A 16 9.45 6.17 13.89
N VAL A 17 8.55 7.14 13.66
CA VAL A 17 7.23 7.19 14.32
C VAL A 17 6.34 6.04 13.84
N GLY A 18 6.46 5.62 12.59
CA GLY A 18 5.73 4.49 12.01
C GLY A 18 6.16 3.14 12.60
N ILE A 19 7.45 2.97 12.92
CA ILE A 19 7.97 1.74 13.57
C ILE A 19 7.53 1.67 15.03
N ASN A 20 7.80 2.71 15.80
CA ASN A 20 7.43 2.78 17.21
C ASN A 20 7.28 4.23 17.69
N GLY A 21 6.05 4.72 17.71
CA GLY A 21 5.74 6.08 18.14
C GLY A 21 6.04 6.37 19.61
N LYS A 22 6.07 5.35 20.49
CA LYS A 22 6.45 5.52 21.89
C LYS A 22 7.96 5.69 22.02
N ALA A 23 8.74 4.86 21.34
CA ALA A 23 10.20 4.99 21.31
C ALA A 23 10.64 6.32 20.68
N ALA A 24 9.98 6.75 19.61
CA ALA A 24 10.26 8.05 18.98
C ALA A 24 10.06 9.24 19.94
N ARG A 25 9.07 9.19 20.83
CA ARG A 25 8.86 10.21 21.87
C ARG A 25 9.97 10.22 22.90
N LEU A 26 10.50 9.07 23.29
CA LEU A 26 11.59 8.97 24.27
C LEU A 26 12.89 9.62 23.75
N VAL A 27 13.08 9.63 22.43
CA VAL A 27 14.23 10.28 21.77
C VAL A 27 13.96 11.77 21.49
N GLY A 28 12.85 12.32 22.02
CA GLY A 28 12.53 13.75 21.88
C GLY A 28 11.74 14.12 20.62
N LEU A 29 11.31 13.14 19.79
CA LEU A 29 10.50 13.41 18.62
C LEU A 29 9.02 13.61 19.00
N ASN A 30 8.45 14.73 18.57
CA ASN A 30 7.02 14.96 18.76
C ASN A 30 6.20 14.15 17.76
N SER A 31 5.89 12.89 18.12
CA SER A 31 5.17 11.94 17.25
C SER A 31 3.78 12.44 16.84
N THR A 32 3.14 13.28 17.66
CA THR A 32 1.83 13.87 17.34
C THR A 32 1.94 14.89 16.21
N MET A 33 2.94 15.76 16.28
CA MET A 33 3.19 16.78 15.24
C MET A 33 3.59 16.13 13.91
N ILE A 34 4.40 15.08 13.95
CA ILE A 34 4.81 14.35 12.75
C ILE A 34 3.61 13.68 12.08
N LYS A 35 2.72 13.05 12.86
CA LYS A 35 1.47 12.49 12.35
C LYS A 35 0.59 13.57 11.72
N PHE A 36 0.38 14.68 12.42
CA PHE A 36 -0.40 15.80 11.90
C PHE A 36 0.14 16.29 10.56
N LEU A 37 1.44 16.52 10.46
CA LEU A 37 2.07 16.96 9.21
C LEU A 37 1.88 15.94 8.08
N THR A 38 1.96 14.64 8.38
CA THR A 38 1.71 13.57 7.40
C THR A 38 0.28 13.62 6.86
N TYR A 39 -0.71 13.84 7.74
CA TYR A 39 -2.10 13.99 7.31
C TYR A 39 -2.33 15.26 6.48
N VAL A 40 -1.69 16.38 6.83
CA VAL A 40 -1.76 17.61 6.03
C VAL A 40 -1.20 17.39 4.62
N ILE A 41 -0.04 16.76 4.49
CA ILE A 41 0.54 16.43 3.19
C ILE A 41 -0.39 15.52 2.39
N CYS A 42 -0.96 14.50 3.03
CA CYS A 42 -1.91 13.59 2.41
C CYS A 42 -3.16 14.34 1.90
N GLY A 43 -3.72 15.22 2.71
CA GLY A 43 -4.89 16.03 2.34
C GLY A 43 -4.63 16.94 1.15
N VAL A 44 -3.47 17.62 1.11
CA VAL A 44 -3.08 18.46 -0.02
C VAL A 44 -2.95 17.63 -1.31
N LEU A 45 -2.31 16.47 -1.23
CA LEU A 45 -2.14 15.59 -2.39
C LEU A 45 -3.49 15.01 -2.86
N ALA A 46 -4.38 14.67 -1.93
CA ALA A 46 -5.72 14.22 -2.25
C ALA A 46 -6.54 15.31 -2.95
N GLY A 47 -6.43 16.57 -2.49
CA GLY A 47 -7.06 17.72 -3.13
C GLY A 47 -6.59 17.92 -4.58
N ILE A 48 -5.28 17.85 -4.82
CA ILE A 48 -4.71 17.94 -6.17
C ILE A 48 -5.22 16.77 -7.04
N ALA A 49 -5.24 15.56 -6.50
CA ALA A 49 -5.76 14.40 -7.23
C ALA A 49 -7.24 14.55 -7.58
N GLY A 50 -8.05 15.11 -6.68
CA GLY A 50 -9.45 15.42 -6.93
C GLY A 50 -9.66 16.43 -8.06
N ILE A 51 -8.86 17.49 -8.11
CA ILE A 51 -8.90 18.48 -9.20
C ILE A 51 -8.56 17.82 -10.54
N VAL A 52 -7.52 17.00 -10.58
CA VAL A 52 -7.12 16.27 -11.81
C VAL A 52 -8.21 15.28 -12.24
N ALA A 53 -8.82 14.56 -11.29
CA ALA A 53 -9.91 13.63 -11.60
C ALA A 53 -11.13 14.36 -12.16
N SER A 54 -11.56 15.47 -11.55
CA SER A 54 -12.68 16.30 -11.98
C SER A 54 -12.43 16.90 -13.37
N SER A 55 -11.24 17.40 -13.64
CA SER A 55 -10.88 17.98 -14.94
C SER A 55 -10.95 16.94 -16.08
N ARG A 56 -10.66 15.68 -15.78
CA ARG A 56 -10.70 14.58 -16.76
C ARG A 56 -12.12 14.21 -17.19
N ILE A 57 -13.09 14.39 -16.30
CA ILE A 57 -14.50 14.02 -16.54
C ILE A 57 -15.32 15.24 -16.96
N TYR A 58 -14.77 16.46 -16.85
CA TYR A 58 -15.46 17.74 -17.07
C TYR A 58 -16.72 17.89 -16.20
N SER A 59 -16.76 17.20 -15.07
CA SER A 59 -17.89 17.20 -14.14
C SER A 59 -17.40 17.08 -12.70
N ALA A 60 -18.16 17.64 -11.76
CA ALA A 60 -17.94 17.49 -10.33
C ALA A 60 -19.17 16.79 -9.74
N ASP A 61 -19.16 15.46 -9.74
CA ASP A 61 -20.19 14.66 -9.09
C ASP A 61 -19.70 14.19 -7.71
N ALA A 62 -20.25 14.80 -6.68
CA ALA A 62 -19.86 14.51 -5.29
C ALA A 62 -20.17 13.07 -4.84
N ASN A 63 -21.10 12.39 -5.51
CA ASN A 63 -21.54 11.06 -5.12
C ASN A 63 -20.72 9.93 -5.78
N ASN A 64 -20.20 10.16 -6.98
CA ASN A 64 -19.55 9.10 -7.77
C ASN A 64 -18.06 9.31 -7.97
N ILE A 65 -17.57 10.56 -7.93
CA ILE A 65 -16.13 10.83 -8.06
C ILE A 65 -15.41 10.40 -6.78
N GLY A 66 -14.49 9.46 -6.93
CA GLY A 66 -13.67 8.98 -5.81
C GLY A 66 -14.31 7.88 -4.96
N LEU A 67 -15.48 7.35 -5.35
CA LEU A 67 -16.12 6.25 -4.63
C LEU A 67 -15.16 5.04 -4.54
N ASN A 68 -14.89 4.58 -3.31
CA ASN A 68 -13.97 3.47 -2.99
C ASN A 68 -12.50 3.70 -3.41
N LEU A 69 -12.10 4.94 -3.69
CA LEU A 69 -10.73 5.27 -4.11
C LEU A 69 -9.73 5.08 -2.96
N GLU A 70 -10.20 5.23 -1.71
CA GLU A 70 -9.42 4.91 -0.51
C GLU A 70 -9.02 3.42 -0.45
N MET A 71 -9.93 2.53 -0.81
CA MET A 71 -9.62 1.08 -0.88
C MET A 71 -8.58 0.78 -1.95
N ASP A 72 -8.71 1.37 -3.13
CA ASP A 72 -7.73 1.22 -4.20
C ASP A 72 -6.37 1.80 -3.81
N ALA A 73 -6.33 2.91 -3.07
CA ALA A 73 -5.10 3.50 -2.56
C ALA A 73 -4.40 2.59 -1.53
N ILE A 74 -5.15 2.03 -0.58
CA ILE A 74 -4.63 1.07 0.40
C ILE A 74 -4.06 -0.15 -0.32
N LEU A 75 -4.79 -0.68 -1.30
CA LEU A 75 -4.34 -1.81 -2.12
C LEU A 75 -3.08 -1.50 -2.92
N ALA A 76 -2.98 -0.29 -3.50
CA ALA A 76 -1.81 0.15 -4.24
C ALA A 76 -0.57 0.16 -3.36
N VAL A 77 -0.70 0.69 -2.14
CA VAL A 77 0.39 0.74 -1.15
C VAL A 77 0.79 -0.68 -0.72
N ALA A 78 -0.18 -1.54 -0.47
CA ALA A 78 0.04 -2.93 -0.09
C ALA A 78 0.70 -3.74 -1.22
N LEU A 79 0.20 -3.61 -2.44
CA LEU A 79 0.77 -4.26 -3.63
C LEU A 79 2.19 -3.77 -3.92
N GLY A 80 2.47 -2.50 -3.61
CA GLY A 80 3.80 -1.91 -3.70
C GLY A 80 4.82 -2.46 -2.68
N GLY A 81 4.43 -3.44 -1.86
CA GLY A 81 5.30 -4.09 -0.88
C GLY A 81 5.48 -3.31 0.41
N ASN A 82 4.66 -2.29 0.66
CA ASN A 82 4.69 -1.55 1.92
C ASN A 82 3.86 -2.27 2.97
N PHE A 83 4.39 -2.33 4.19
CA PHE A 83 3.69 -2.94 5.31
C PHE A 83 2.63 -1.99 5.88
N LEU A 84 1.36 -2.44 5.90
CA LEU A 84 0.24 -1.61 6.36
C LEU A 84 0.30 -1.28 7.85
N GLY A 85 1.03 -2.06 8.64
CA GLY A 85 1.25 -1.82 10.08
C GLY A 85 2.23 -0.69 10.40
N GLY A 86 2.79 -0.02 9.39
CA GLY A 86 3.80 1.04 9.56
C GLY A 86 5.24 0.52 9.46
N GLY A 87 6.19 1.42 9.54
CA GLY A 87 7.62 1.14 9.42
C GLY A 87 8.22 1.66 8.13
N LYS A 88 9.10 0.87 7.53
CA LYS A 88 9.74 1.23 6.26
C LYS A 88 8.73 1.32 5.13
N PHE A 89 8.85 2.35 4.31
CA PHE A 89 7.97 2.54 3.17
C PHE A 89 8.78 2.84 1.90
N SER A 90 8.24 2.42 0.76
CA SER A 90 8.79 2.68 -0.56
C SER A 90 7.79 3.44 -1.43
N PRO A 91 7.98 4.74 -1.65
CA PRO A 91 7.08 5.52 -2.52
C PRO A 91 7.06 5.00 -3.95
N ILE A 92 8.20 4.52 -4.46
CA ILE A 92 8.30 3.94 -5.82
C ILE A 92 7.44 2.68 -5.91
N GLY A 93 7.52 1.80 -4.90
CA GLY A 93 6.67 0.61 -4.83
C GLY A 93 5.18 0.96 -4.87
N SER A 94 4.76 1.97 -4.11
CA SER A 94 3.36 2.45 -4.11
C SER A 94 2.90 2.93 -5.49
N VAL A 95 3.76 3.63 -6.24
CA VAL A 95 3.46 4.09 -7.60
C VAL A 95 3.29 2.90 -8.56
N ILE A 96 4.18 1.91 -8.49
CA ILE A 96 4.07 0.69 -9.29
C ILE A 96 2.78 -0.06 -8.95
N GLY A 97 2.44 -0.17 -7.65
CA GLY A 97 1.19 -0.75 -7.20
C GLY A 97 -0.05 -0.03 -7.73
N ALA A 98 -0.04 1.31 -7.74
CA ALA A 98 -1.12 2.12 -8.29
C ALA A 98 -1.31 1.90 -9.81
N TYR A 99 -0.21 1.84 -10.57
CA TYR A 99 -0.26 1.51 -12.00
C TYR A 99 -0.83 0.10 -12.23
N THR A 100 -0.45 -0.87 -11.43
CA THR A 100 -0.95 -2.25 -11.53
C THR A 100 -2.46 -2.32 -11.29
N ILE A 101 -2.98 -1.60 -10.29
CA ILE A 101 -4.41 -1.54 -10.02
C ILE A 101 -5.17 -0.84 -11.15
N GLN A 102 -4.63 0.26 -11.67
CA GLN A 102 -5.23 0.97 -12.79
C GLN A 102 -5.24 0.14 -14.07
N ALA A 103 -4.14 -0.53 -14.40
CA ALA A 103 -4.05 -1.43 -15.55
C ALA A 103 -5.10 -2.55 -15.46
N ARG A 104 -5.26 -3.17 -14.29
CA ARG A 104 -6.31 -4.18 -14.04
C ARG A 104 -7.70 -3.63 -14.30
N THR A 105 -8.02 -2.46 -13.77
CA THR A 105 -9.34 -1.82 -13.94
C THR A 105 -9.60 -1.55 -15.43
N THR A 106 -8.62 -1.02 -16.16
CA THR A 106 -8.73 -0.76 -17.59
C THR A 106 -8.92 -2.06 -18.38
N THR A 107 -8.22 -3.14 -18.01
CA THR A 107 -8.37 -4.45 -18.66
C THR A 107 -9.76 -5.04 -18.46
N LEU A 108 -10.32 -4.94 -17.24
CA LEU A 108 -11.69 -5.41 -16.97
C LEU A 108 -12.74 -4.65 -17.79
N TYR A 109 -12.58 -3.34 -17.95
CA TYR A 109 -13.45 -2.57 -18.84
C TYR A 109 -13.31 -2.98 -20.31
N ALA A 110 -12.08 -3.27 -20.77
CA ALA A 110 -11.84 -3.73 -22.14
C ALA A 110 -12.45 -5.12 -22.42
N MET A 111 -12.59 -5.96 -21.38
CA MET A 111 -13.28 -7.25 -21.43
C MET A 111 -14.81 -7.15 -21.32
N ASN A 112 -15.36 -5.93 -21.38
CA ASN A 112 -16.81 -5.67 -21.34
C ASN A 112 -17.50 -6.12 -20.03
N VAL A 113 -16.76 -6.16 -18.91
CA VAL A 113 -17.30 -6.46 -17.58
C VAL A 113 -18.14 -5.29 -17.12
N LYS A 114 -19.38 -5.55 -16.70
CA LYS A 114 -20.30 -4.53 -16.20
C LYS A 114 -19.73 -3.86 -14.94
N ALA A 115 -19.95 -2.55 -14.81
CA ALA A 115 -19.47 -1.74 -13.69
C ALA A 115 -19.91 -2.30 -12.31
N ASP A 116 -21.09 -2.88 -12.22
CA ASP A 116 -21.65 -3.47 -11.00
C ASP A 116 -20.87 -4.69 -10.49
N GLN A 117 -20.12 -5.37 -11.36
CA GLN A 117 -19.34 -6.55 -11.00
C GLN A 117 -17.90 -6.19 -10.55
N LEU A 118 -17.42 -4.99 -10.83
CA LEU A 118 -16.07 -4.55 -10.47
C LEU A 118 -15.76 -4.67 -8.97
N PRO A 119 -16.67 -4.34 -8.03
CA PRO A 119 -16.41 -4.50 -6.60
C PRO A 119 -16.12 -5.94 -6.19
N VAL A 120 -16.77 -6.92 -6.83
CA VAL A 120 -16.56 -8.35 -6.55
C VAL A 120 -15.14 -8.77 -6.94
N TYR A 121 -14.68 -8.40 -8.13
CA TYR A 121 -13.31 -8.67 -8.56
C TYR A 121 -12.29 -7.93 -7.69
N LYS A 122 -12.60 -6.70 -7.24
CA LYS A 122 -11.76 -5.99 -6.28
C LYS A 122 -11.64 -6.76 -4.97
N ALA A 123 -12.75 -7.23 -4.40
CA ALA A 123 -12.77 -7.98 -3.14
C ALA A 123 -11.90 -9.25 -3.21
N ILE A 124 -11.98 -10.02 -4.29
CA ILE A 124 -11.18 -11.23 -4.49
C ILE A 124 -9.68 -10.89 -4.49
N VAL A 125 -9.29 -9.84 -5.23
CA VAL A 125 -7.89 -9.41 -5.30
C VAL A 125 -7.39 -8.91 -3.95
N VAL A 126 -8.22 -8.18 -3.18
CA VAL A 126 -7.90 -7.75 -1.81
C VAL A 126 -7.60 -8.94 -0.92
N ILE A 127 -8.48 -9.94 -0.91
CA ILE A 127 -8.33 -11.14 -0.08
C ILE A 127 -7.01 -11.85 -0.42
N ILE A 128 -6.70 -12.01 -1.71
CA ILE A 128 -5.45 -12.64 -2.15
C ILE A 128 -4.25 -11.85 -1.66
N ILE A 129 -4.23 -10.52 -1.85
CA ILE A 129 -3.11 -9.67 -1.47
C ILE A 129 -2.91 -9.66 0.06
N VAL A 130 -3.98 -9.50 0.83
CA VAL A 130 -3.91 -9.50 2.29
C VAL A 130 -3.42 -10.85 2.81
N THR A 131 -3.88 -11.95 2.22
CA THR A 131 -3.43 -13.30 2.58
C THR A 131 -1.94 -13.49 2.29
N LEU A 132 -1.45 -13.04 1.12
CA LEU A 132 -0.03 -13.13 0.74
C LEU A 132 0.87 -12.24 1.61
N GLN A 133 0.37 -11.10 2.08
CA GLN A 133 1.12 -10.19 2.98
C GLN A 133 1.06 -10.59 4.44
N SER A 134 0.14 -11.47 4.82
CA SER A 134 0.02 -11.92 6.21
C SER A 134 1.32 -12.58 6.68
N ASP A 135 1.77 -12.18 7.87
CA ASP A 135 2.95 -12.79 8.52
C ASP A 135 2.75 -14.29 8.79
N VAL A 136 1.50 -14.72 8.92
CA VAL A 136 1.14 -16.14 9.04
C VAL A 136 1.50 -16.90 7.76
N PHE A 137 1.21 -16.33 6.58
CA PHE A 137 1.56 -16.94 5.30
C PHE A 137 3.07 -16.96 5.06
N LYS A 138 3.77 -15.88 5.41
CA LYS A 138 5.23 -15.82 5.34
C LYS A 138 5.89 -16.87 6.23
N LYS A 139 5.39 -17.05 7.46
CA LYS A 139 5.85 -18.10 8.38
C LYS A 139 5.53 -19.51 7.86
N PHE A 140 4.37 -19.70 7.26
CA PHE A 140 3.96 -20.99 6.69
C PHE A 140 4.86 -21.39 5.51
N VAL A 141 5.14 -20.45 4.61
CA VAL A 141 6.05 -20.66 3.46
C VAL A 141 7.49 -20.88 3.92
N ALA A 142 7.98 -20.12 4.91
CA ALA A 142 9.31 -20.27 5.47
C ALA A 142 9.47 -21.64 6.15
N ASN A 143 8.47 -22.11 6.89
CA ASN A 143 8.49 -23.40 7.57
C ASN A 143 8.43 -24.60 6.58
N HIS A 144 7.71 -24.41 5.45
CA HIS A 144 7.68 -25.42 4.38
C HIS A 144 9.02 -25.50 3.62
N ARG A 145 9.72 -24.37 3.51
CA ARG A 145 11.04 -24.31 2.84
C ARG A 145 12.14 -24.90 3.71
N SER A 146 12.09 -24.71 5.03
CA SER A 146 13.07 -25.31 5.96
C SER A 146 12.92 -26.82 6.05
N LYS A 147 11.70 -27.37 6.01
CA LYS A 147 11.47 -28.81 5.96
C LYS A 147 12.03 -29.47 4.69
N LYS A 148 11.95 -28.81 3.53
CA LYS A 148 12.53 -29.34 2.29
C LYS A 148 14.07 -29.38 2.32
N VAL A 149 14.70 -28.42 2.99
CA VAL A 149 16.16 -28.36 3.11
C VAL A 149 16.68 -29.42 4.07
N SER A 150 15.98 -29.69 5.18
CA SER A 150 16.40 -30.74 6.14
C SER A 150 16.28 -32.15 5.52
N VAL A 151 15.21 -32.42 4.76
CA VAL A 151 15.03 -33.71 4.07
C VAL A 151 16.06 -33.93 2.96
N ALA A 152 16.48 -32.86 2.27
CA ALA A 152 17.53 -32.95 1.26
C ALA A 152 18.92 -33.17 1.86
N ALA A 153 19.19 -32.67 3.08
CA ALA A 153 20.43 -32.88 3.80
C ALA A 153 20.57 -34.30 4.36
N GLU A 154 19.48 -34.92 4.79
CA GLU A 154 19.48 -36.33 5.26
C GLU A 154 19.53 -37.35 4.11
N GLY A 155 19.03 -37.02 2.93
CA GLY A 155 19.08 -37.91 1.74
C GLY A 155 20.44 -37.98 1.02
N GLY A 156 21.37 -37.10 1.35
CA GLY A 156 22.73 -37.04 0.76
C GLY A 156 23.82 -37.83 1.50
N GLN A 157 23.45 -38.53 2.58
CA GLN A 157 24.41 -39.31 3.41
C GLN A 157 24.15 -40.85 3.34
N LYS A 158 23.58 -41.33 2.26
CA LYS A 158 23.50 -42.76 2.01
C LYS A 158 24.27 -43.15 0.76
#